data_91bc08ff5ce0f3b49a2fcfb1cdcbfe57
#
_entry.id   91bc08ff5ce0f3b49a2fcfb1cdcbfe57
#
_cell.length_a   1.000
_cell.length_b   1.000
_cell.length_c   1.000
_cell.angle_alpha   90.00
_cell.angle_beta   90.00
_cell.angle_gamma   90.00
#
_symmetry.space_group_name_H-M   'P 1'
#
loop_
_entity.id
_entity.type
_entity.pdbx_description
1 polymer ?
#
loop_
_entity_poly.entity_id
_entity_poly.type
_entity_poly.pdbx_seq_one_letter_code
_entity_poly.pdbx_strand_id
1 'polypeptide(L)'
;MIHNASIEKYRTPVGAVTCGSEMMIRLYDVGQEVNKAEIIMYSESFHREYEMKRKKDCMEEHIKMTSEAGVVWYYFRIWEQGKCYFYGARHGKTQGEGMIVDDNPDSFQITVYEEDFDTPRWMSKGIMYQIFPDRFCQGNKENMKRGKAYHESMGRTVYLHDDWEEQPVFGPLPGKEFYDPCDYFGGDIEGIISKLDDLKRLGISCIYLNPIGEAASNHRYNTSDYKKVDPFLGNNEDFKRLCQLAKERRIHVILDGVYSHTGDDSVYFNKKGNYEEPGAYQGKESKYYDWYDFNGDGTYKSWWGF
;
A
#
# COMPACT_ATOMS: atom_id res chain seq x y z
N MET A 1 35.74 -7.82 -6.00
CA MET A 1 34.57 -8.66 -6.31
C MET A 1 33.36 -7.81 -6.45
N ILE A 2 32.47 -8.15 -7.40
CA ILE A 2 31.25 -7.38 -7.68
C ILE A 2 30.08 -8.32 -7.94
N HIS A 3 29.01 -8.12 -7.21
CA HIS A 3 27.68 -8.66 -7.49
C HIS A 3 26.65 -7.56 -7.33
N ASN A 4 25.68 -7.50 -8.24
CA ASN A 4 24.58 -6.53 -8.18
C ASN A 4 23.27 -7.28 -8.47
N ALA A 5 22.46 -7.48 -7.44
CA ALA A 5 21.24 -8.24 -7.50
C ALA A 5 20.14 -7.65 -8.43
N SER A 6 20.32 -6.41 -8.89
CA SER A 6 19.37 -5.71 -9.78
C SER A 6 19.77 -5.74 -11.26
N ILE A 7 20.86 -6.42 -11.62
CA ILE A 7 21.41 -6.43 -12.99
C ILE A 7 21.53 -7.86 -13.50
N GLU A 8 20.97 -8.16 -14.69
CA GLU A 8 20.96 -9.49 -15.31
C GLU A 8 22.34 -10.12 -15.49
N LYS A 9 23.38 -9.31 -15.68
CA LYS A 9 24.76 -9.80 -15.74
C LYS A 9 25.13 -10.64 -14.52
N TYR A 10 24.63 -10.28 -13.34
CA TYR A 10 24.98 -10.89 -12.05
C TYR A 10 23.94 -11.87 -11.53
N ARG A 11 22.68 -11.65 -11.84
CA ARG A 11 21.57 -12.52 -11.44
C ARG A 11 20.53 -12.61 -12.56
N THR A 12 20.29 -13.79 -13.06
CA THR A 12 19.34 -14.03 -14.17
C THR A 12 18.38 -15.14 -13.79
N PRO A 13 17.07 -14.90 -13.79
CA PRO A 13 16.41 -13.60 -14.04
C PRO A 13 16.56 -12.63 -12.85
N VAL A 14 16.42 -11.34 -13.10
CA VAL A 14 16.30 -10.32 -12.06
C VAL A 14 14.85 -10.22 -11.58
N GLY A 15 14.66 -9.68 -10.36
CA GLY A 15 13.33 -9.51 -9.77
C GLY A 15 12.79 -10.78 -9.13
N ALA A 16 11.46 -10.92 -9.13
CA ALA A 16 10.77 -12.09 -8.61
C ALA A 16 10.79 -13.24 -9.62
N VAL A 17 10.75 -14.48 -9.15
CA VAL A 17 10.79 -15.70 -9.96
C VAL A 17 9.71 -16.68 -9.53
N THR A 18 9.32 -17.59 -10.43
CA THR A 18 8.35 -18.64 -10.11
C THR A 18 8.97 -19.77 -9.31
N CYS A 19 8.14 -20.46 -8.54
CA CYS A 19 8.51 -21.71 -7.87
C CYS A 19 9.15 -22.69 -8.84
N GLY A 20 10.25 -23.33 -8.41
CA GLY A 20 10.97 -24.34 -9.18
C GLY A 20 11.71 -23.85 -10.43
N SER A 21 11.69 -22.55 -10.73
CA SER A 21 12.47 -21.99 -11.84
C SER A 21 13.97 -22.05 -11.58
N GLU A 22 14.76 -21.93 -12.64
CA GLU A 22 16.22 -21.84 -12.53
C GLU A 22 16.67 -20.39 -12.44
N MET A 23 17.63 -20.14 -11.56
CA MET A 23 18.29 -18.86 -11.40
C MET A 23 19.80 -19.03 -11.49
N MET A 24 20.44 -18.18 -12.28
CA MET A 24 21.88 -18.09 -12.36
C MET A 24 22.38 -16.92 -11.53
N ILE A 25 23.36 -17.15 -10.65
CA ILE A 25 23.99 -16.14 -9.82
C ILE A 25 25.48 -16.10 -10.10
N ARG A 26 26.02 -14.89 -10.31
CA ARG A 26 27.43 -14.65 -10.64
C ARG A 26 28.06 -13.64 -9.69
N LEU A 27 29.34 -13.90 -9.42
CA LEU A 27 30.24 -12.99 -8.71
C LEU A 27 31.42 -12.68 -9.64
N TYR A 28 31.57 -11.43 -10.05
CA TYR A 28 32.63 -10.96 -10.97
C TYR A 28 33.81 -10.39 -10.21
N ASP A 29 34.91 -10.15 -10.94
CA ASP A 29 36.19 -9.58 -10.44
C ASP A 29 36.73 -10.35 -9.22
N VAL A 30 36.59 -11.65 -9.28
CA VAL A 30 37.08 -12.56 -8.26
C VAL A 30 38.58 -12.82 -8.48
N GLY A 31 39.44 -12.40 -7.56
CA GLY A 31 40.89 -12.60 -7.62
C GLY A 31 41.26 -14.06 -7.85
N GLN A 32 42.45 -14.29 -8.46
CA GLN A 32 42.95 -15.62 -8.70
C GLN A 32 43.25 -16.39 -7.39
N GLU A 33 43.44 -15.68 -6.31
CA GLU A 33 43.76 -16.21 -4.98
C GLU A 33 42.52 -16.72 -4.22
N VAL A 34 41.29 -16.43 -4.72
CA VAL A 34 40.08 -17.02 -4.18
C VAL A 34 40.00 -18.48 -4.55
N ASN A 35 40.12 -19.34 -3.56
CA ASN A 35 40.12 -20.78 -3.75
C ASN A 35 38.70 -21.37 -3.86
N LYS A 36 37.75 -20.78 -3.13
CA LYS A 36 36.37 -21.26 -3.04
C LYS A 36 35.42 -20.08 -2.81
N ALA A 37 34.23 -20.13 -3.41
CA ALA A 37 33.10 -19.27 -3.07
C ALA A 37 31.83 -20.09 -3.04
N GLU A 38 30.95 -19.79 -2.13
CA GLU A 38 29.64 -20.42 -1.95
C GLU A 38 28.57 -19.39 -1.87
N ILE A 39 27.39 -19.76 -2.35
CA ILE A 39 26.13 -19.00 -2.11
C ILE A 39 25.44 -19.66 -0.92
N ILE A 40 25.26 -18.93 0.14
CA ILE A 40 24.45 -19.34 1.30
C ILE A 40 23.05 -18.82 1.05
N MET A 41 22.09 -19.73 0.89
CA MET A 41 20.71 -19.40 0.56
C MET A 41 19.78 -19.97 1.62
N TYR A 42 18.83 -19.15 2.09
CA TYR A 42 17.93 -19.57 3.17
C TYR A 42 16.56 -18.87 3.10
N SER A 43 15.59 -19.50 3.75
CA SER A 43 14.25 -18.96 4.03
C SER A 43 13.82 -19.44 5.42
N GLU A 44 12.57 -19.23 5.79
CA GLU A 44 12.03 -19.82 7.03
C GLU A 44 12.00 -21.35 7.01
N SER A 45 11.94 -21.98 5.82
CA SER A 45 11.76 -23.43 5.66
C SER A 45 13.04 -24.18 5.28
N PHE A 46 14.12 -23.51 4.85
CA PHE A 46 15.36 -24.17 4.43
C PHE A 46 16.60 -23.30 4.63
N HIS A 47 17.76 -24.00 4.72
CA HIS A 47 19.10 -23.42 4.62
C HIS A 47 19.93 -24.32 3.71
N ARG A 48 20.55 -23.76 2.67
CA ARG A 48 21.35 -24.49 1.67
C ARG A 48 22.61 -23.74 1.31
N GLU A 49 23.64 -24.49 0.98
CA GLU A 49 24.94 -23.99 0.52
C GLU A 49 25.20 -24.50 -0.89
N TYR A 50 25.59 -23.60 -1.79
CA TYR A 50 25.86 -23.92 -3.18
C TYR A 50 27.29 -23.50 -3.53
N GLU A 51 28.17 -24.45 -3.86
CA GLU A 51 29.52 -24.15 -4.28
C GLU A 51 29.51 -23.56 -5.71
N MET A 52 30.15 -22.42 -5.87
CA MET A 52 30.23 -21.73 -7.16
C MET A 52 31.36 -22.29 -8.03
N LYS A 53 31.10 -22.38 -9.31
CA LYS A 53 32.06 -22.85 -10.31
C LYS A 53 32.81 -21.67 -10.92
N ARG A 54 34.18 -21.78 -10.96
CA ARG A 54 34.97 -20.75 -11.62
C ARG A 54 34.82 -20.82 -13.13
N LYS A 55 34.53 -19.66 -13.72
CA LYS A 55 34.54 -19.38 -15.15
C LYS A 55 35.69 -18.42 -15.47
N LYS A 56 35.82 -18.05 -16.77
CA LYS A 56 36.90 -17.17 -17.22
C LYS A 56 36.95 -15.84 -16.45
N ASP A 57 35.80 -15.19 -16.27
CA ASP A 57 35.71 -13.81 -15.75
C ASP A 57 34.87 -13.70 -14.45
N CYS A 58 34.31 -14.83 -13.95
CA CYS A 58 33.45 -14.82 -12.76
C CYS A 58 33.45 -16.18 -12.06
N MET A 59 32.82 -16.22 -10.90
CA MET A 59 32.27 -17.44 -10.32
C MET A 59 30.77 -17.48 -10.54
N GLU A 60 30.22 -18.65 -10.85
CA GLU A 60 28.82 -18.82 -11.27
C GLU A 60 28.24 -20.11 -10.67
N GLU A 61 26.96 -20.06 -10.31
CA GLU A 61 26.16 -21.23 -10.00
C GLU A 61 24.73 -21.08 -10.51
N HIS A 62 24.15 -22.22 -10.93
CA HIS A 62 22.76 -22.36 -11.35
C HIS A 62 21.97 -23.03 -10.24
N ILE A 63 20.96 -22.36 -9.74
CA ILE A 63 20.18 -22.78 -8.59
C ILE A 63 18.74 -22.98 -9.01
N LYS A 64 18.22 -24.17 -8.74
CA LYS A 64 16.78 -24.42 -8.83
C LYS A 64 16.12 -23.85 -7.59
N MET A 65 15.20 -22.93 -7.80
CA MET A 65 14.47 -22.28 -6.72
C MET A 65 13.54 -23.25 -5.98
N THR A 66 13.14 -22.87 -4.78
CA THR A 66 12.20 -23.62 -3.95
C THR A 66 10.89 -23.90 -4.68
N SER A 67 10.20 -24.98 -4.28
CA SER A 67 8.84 -25.30 -4.73
C SER A 67 7.74 -24.56 -3.96
N GLU A 68 8.10 -23.77 -2.96
CA GLU A 68 7.18 -23.00 -2.11
C GLU A 68 7.38 -21.51 -2.37
N ALA A 69 6.27 -20.77 -2.49
CA ALA A 69 6.29 -19.32 -2.59
C ALA A 69 6.73 -18.69 -1.27
N GLY A 70 7.48 -17.60 -1.37
CA GLY A 70 7.98 -16.90 -0.18
C GLY A 70 9.18 -16.02 -0.47
N VAL A 71 9.81 -15.58 0.59
CA VAL A 71 11.03 -14.77 0.51
C VAL A 71 12.24 -15.67 0.76
N VAL A 72 13.18 -15.60 -0.16
CA VAL A 72 14.48 -16.31 -0.09
C VAL A 72 15.56 -15.26 0.03
N TRP A 73 16.51 -15.53 0.91
CA TRP A 73 17.65 -14.68 1.18
C TRP A 73 18.93 -15.36 0.77
N TYR A 74 19.94 -14.60 0.32
CA TYR A 74 21.25 -15.15 0.03
C TYR A 74 22.36 -14.14 0.24
N TYR A 75 23.56 -14.66 0.50
CA TYR A 75 24.83 -13.96 0.52
C TYR A 75 25.94 -14.91 0.05
N PHE A 76 27.16 -14.41 -0.13
CA PHE A 76 28.30 -15.20 -0.54
C PHE A 76 29.26 -15.39 0.63
N ARG A 77 29.79 -16.58 0.74
CA ARG A 77 30.90 -16.95 1.64
C ARG A 77 32.11 -17.28 0.79
N ILE A 78 33.27 -16.69 1.08
CA ILE A 78 34.40 -16.66 0.18
C ILE A 78 35.67 -16.98 0.94
N TRP A 79 36.53 -17.87 0.37
CA TRP A 79 37.82 -18.22 0.93
C TRP A 79 38.95 -17.78 0.01
N GLU A 80 39.88 -17.04 0.59
CA GLU A 80 41.06 -16.51 -0.05
C GLU A 80 42.27 -16.68 0.88
N GLN A 81 43.29 -17.38 0.43
CA GLN A 81 44.53 -17.63 1.22
C GLN A 81 44.30 -18.14 2.65
N GLY A 82 43.28 -19.00 2.83
CA GLY A 82 42.95 -19.59 4.13
C GLY A 82 42.10 -18.70 5.05
N LYS A 83 41.77 -17.49 4.64
CA LYS A 83 40.79 -16.61 5.31
C LYS A 83 39.41 -16.76 4.71
N CYS A 84 38.40 -16.66 5.57
CA CYS A 84 36.99 -16.64 5.16
C CYS A 84 36.44 -15.22 5.38
N TYR A 85 35.73 -14.70 4.42
CA TYR A 85 34.99 -13.45 4.51
C TYR A 85 33.69 -13.56 3.71
N PHE A 86 32.83 -12.53 3.79
CA PHE A 86 31.51 -12.57 3.21
C PHE A 86 31.33 -11.43 2.22
N TYR A 87 30.42 -11.64 1.25
CA TYR A 87 29.93 -10.58 0.38
C TYR A 87 28.40 -10.61 0.43
N GLY A 88 27.80 -9.53 0.87
CA GLY A 88 26.36 -9.42 1.04
C GLY A 88 25.81 -8.11 0.53
N ALA A 89 24.53 -7.88 0.76
CA ALA A 89 23.88 -6.62 0.44
C ALA A 89 24.50 -5.48 1.28
N ARG A 90 24.39 -4.24 0.82
CA ARG A 90 24.77 -3.09 1.63
C ARG A 90 23.81 -2.93 2.79
N HIS A 91 24.30 -2.44 3.92
CA HIS A 91 23.51 -2.29 5.13
C HIS A 91 22.16 -1.61 4.89
N GLY A 92 21.09 -2.25 5.38
CA GLY A 92 19.71 -1.81 5.21
C GLY A 92 19.18 -1.91 3.77
N LYS A 93 19.89 -2.60 2.87
CA LYS A 93 19.43 -2.88 1.49
C LYS A 93 19.26 -4.39 1.30
N THR A 94 18.43 -4.76 0.33
CA THR A 94 18.16 -6.15 -0.05
C THR A 94 18.40 -6.40 -1.54
N GLN A 95 18.75 -5.35 -2.27
CA GLN A 95 18.99 -5.32 -3.71
C GLN A 95 20.17 -4.41 -4.03
N GLY A 96 20.55 -4.37 -5.30
CA GLY A 96 21.64 -3.53 -5.79
C GLY A 96 23.00 -4.15 -5.65
N GLU A 97 24.03 -3.32 -5.65
CA GLU A 97 25.43 -3.74 -5.47
C GLU A 97 25.73 -4.06 -4.00
N GLY A 98 26.45 -5.15 -3.78
CA GLY A 98 26.85 -5.59 -2.44
C GLY A 98 28.16 -5.00 -1.96
N MET A 99 28.63 -5.53 -0.82
CA MET A 99 29.90 -5.16 -0.19
C MET A 99 30.54 -6.36 0.52
N ILE A 100 31.86 -6.30 0.68
CA ILE A 100 32.62 -7.26 1.48
C ILE A 100 32.50 -6.88 2.94
N VAL A 101 32.30 -7.88 3.80
CA VAL A 101 32.30 -7.76 5.27
C VAL A 101 33.02 -8.97 5.88
N ASP A 102 33.60 -8.79 7.06
CA ASP A 102 34.31 -9.85 7.76
C ASP A 102 33.37 -10.83 8.45
N ASP A 103 32.16 -10.34 8.87
CA ASP A 103 31.15 -11.11 9.59
C ASP A 103 29.75 -10.54 9.35
N ASN A 104 28.70 -11.33 9.61
CA ASN A 104 27.28 -10.94 9.60
C ASN A 104 26.83 -10.14 8.36
N PRO A 105 26.93 -10.72 7.15
CA PRO A 105 26.52 -10.04 5.93
C PRO A 105 25.00 -9.82 5.89
N ASP A 106 24.58 -8.63 5.50
CA ASP A 106 23.19 -8.41 5.06
C ASP A 106 22.92 -9.23 3.80
N SER A 107 21.72 -9.74 3.65
CA SER A 107 21.37 -10.65 2.56
C SER A 107 20.65 -9.95 1.41
N PHE A 108 20.93 -10.41 0.19
CA PHE A 108 20.10 -10.12 -0.97
C PHE A 108 18.79 -10.89 -0.88
N GLN A 109 17.73 -10.32 -1.40
CA GLN A 109 16.40 -10.92 -1.41
C GLN A 109 16.01 -11.41 -2.80
N ILE A 110 15.31 -12.55 -2.82
CA ILE A 110 14.58 -13.08 -3.97
C ILE A 110 13.14 -13.32 -3.53
N THR A 111 12.17 -12.81 -4.27
CA THR A 111 10.76 -13.16 -4.09
C THR A 111 10.45 -14.34 -5.02
N VAL A 112 9.98 -15.44 -4.44
CA VAL A 112 9.52 -16.63 -5.17
C VAL A 112 7.99 -16.65 -5.09
N TYR A 113 7.31 -16.84 -6.24
CA TYR A 113 5.86 -16.84 -6.32
C TYR A 113 5.33 -18.06 -7.06
N GLU A 114 4.08 -18.42 -6.82
CA GLU A 114 3.43 -19.56 -7.48
C GLU A 114 3.33 -19.32 -9.00
N GLU A 115 3.43 -20.41 -9.78
CA GLU A 115 3.44 -20.32 -11.24
C GLU A 115 2.12 -19.77 -11.81
N ASP A 116 1.00 -20.01 -11.11
CA ASP A 116 -0.33 -19.53 -11.49
C ASP A 116 -0.64 -18.11 -10.99
N PHE A 117 0.27 -17.48 -10.25
CA PHE A 117 0.12 -16.09 -9.83
C PHE A 117 0.25 -15.15 -11.03
N ASP A 118 -0.84 -14.48 -11.37
CA ASP A 118 -0.88 -13.48 -12.45
C ASP A 118 -1.33 -12.11 -11.94
N THR A 119 -0.70 -11.07 -12.43
CA THR A 119 -1.09 -9.69 -12.16
C THR A 119 -1.81 -9.09 -13.37
N PRO A 120 -2.88 -8.30 -13.14
CA PRO A 120 -3.64 -7.73 -14.23
C PRO A 120 -2.79 -6.89 -15.19
N ARG A 121 -2.74 -7.27 -16.47
CA ARG A 121 -1.91 -6.60 -17.50
C ARG A 121 -2.24 -5.13 -17.70
N TRP A 122 -3.47 -4.71 -17.41
CA TRP A 122 -3.88 -3.32 -17.53
C TRP A 122 -3.09 -2.40 -16.58
N MET A 123 -2.63 -2.94 -15.44
CA MET A 123 -1.89 -2.18 -14.44
C MET A 123 -0.47 -1.81 -14.91
N SER A 124 0.18 -2.70 -15.68
CA SER A 124 1.56 -2.51 -16.15
C SER A 124 1.69 -1.56 -17.35
N LYS A 125 0.60 -1.26 -18.04
CA LYS A 125 0.59 -0.49 -19.31
C LYS A 125 -0.32 0.73 -19.28
N GLY A 126 -0.91 1.04 -18.12
CA GLY A 126 -1.88 2.11 -17.98
C GLY A 126 -1.34 3.33 -17.23
N ILE A 127 -2.15 4.36 -17.19
CA ILE A 127 -1.95 5.54 -16.35
C ILE A 127 -3.02 5.52 -15.27
N MET A 128 -2.58 5.55 -14.01
CA MET A 128 -3.46 5.69 -12.85
C MET A 128 -3.57 7.17 -12.50
N TYR A 129 -4.80 7.64 -12.31
CA TYR A 129 -5.11 9.00 -11.90
C TYR A 129 -5.78 8.97 -10.53
N GLN A 130 -5.16 9.59 -9.54
CA GLN A 130 -5.73 9.69 -8.20
C GLN A 130 -6.70 10.86 -8.11
N ILE A 131 -7.85 10.64 -7.50
CA ILE A 131 -8.90 11.65 -7.30
C ILE A 131 -9.19 11.79 -5.80
N PHE A 132 -9.10 13.01 -5.30
CA PHE A 132 -9.71 13.42 -4.04
C PHE A 132 -11.13 13.90 -4.37
N PRO A 133 -12.19 13.10 -4.10
CA PRO A 133 -13.52 13.35 -4.70
C PRO A 133 -14.10 14.73 -4.41
N ASP A 134 -14.00 15.20 -3.17
CA ASP A 134 -14.52 16.52 -2.78
C ASP A 134 -13.85 17.69 -3.54
N ARG A 135 -12.62 17.51 -4.01
CA ARG A 135 -11.79 18.53 -4.67
C ARG A 135 -11.67 18.33 -6.19
N PHE A 136 -12.53 17.54 -6.82
CA PHE A 136 -12.38 17.21 -8.24
C PHE A 136 -13.40 17.87 -9.15
N CYS A 137 -14.69 17.58 -8.96
CA CYS A 137 -15.77 18.14 -9.77
C CYS A 137 -17.11 17.98 -9.06
N GLN A 138 -17.90 19.04 -9.03
CA GLN A 138 -19.28 18.99 -8.54
C GLN A 138 -20.22 18.61 -9.69
N GLY A 139 -20.98 17.54 -9.53
CA GLY A 139 -21.97 17.07 -10.50
C GLY A 139 -23.41 17.26 -10.02
N ASN A 140 -23.65 17.09 -8.72
CA ASN A 140 -24.98 17.21 -8.14
C ASN A 140 -24.97 18.08 -6.87
N LYS A 141 -25.44 19.30 -6.99
CA LYS A 141 -25.54 20.28 -5.87
C LYS A 141 -26.38 19.81 -4.68
N GLU A 142 -27.33 18.90 -4.89
CA GLU A 142 -28.18 18.38 -3.80
C GLU A 142 -27.35 17.47 -2.85
N ASN A 143 -26.24 16.91 -3.31
CA ASN A 143 -25.34 16.15 -2.45
C ASN A 143 -24.74 17.02 -1.35
N MET A 144 -24.36 18.28 -1.63
CA MET A 144 -23.89 19.21 -0.60
C MET A 144 -24.95 19.48 0.49
N LYS A 145 -26.18 19.71 0.10
CA LYS A 145 -27.27 19.94 1.06
C LYS A 145 -27.55 18.72 1.91
N ARG A 146 -27.62 17.54 1.27
CA ARG A 146 -27.85 16.28 1.94
C ARG A 146 -26.69 15.92 2.88
N GLY A 147 -25.44 16.07 2.42
CA GLY A 147 -24.26 15.86 3.19
C GLY A 147 -24.19 16.75 4.42
N LYS A 148 -24.41 18.07 4.24
CA LYS A 148 -24.47 19.02 5.35
C LYS A 148 -25.51 18.61 6.40
N ALA A 149 -26.76 18.41 5.98
CA ALA A 149 -27.83 18.03 6.90
C ALA A 149 -27.53 16.74 7.68
N TYR A 150 -26.98 15.74 7.00
CA TYR A 150 -26.58 14.48 7.61
C TYR A 150 -25.45 14.67 8.62
N HIS A 151 -24.36 15.33 8.24
CA HIS A 151 -23.20 15.55 9.10
C HIS A 151 -23.57 16.37 10.36
N GLU A 152 -24.37 17.44 10.19
CA GLU A 152 -24.87 18.23 11.31
C GLU A 152 -25.77 17.40 12.24
N SER A 153 -26.59 16.48 11.72
CA SER A 153 -27.40 15.58 12.53
C SER A 153 -26.56 14.59 13.36
N MET A 154 -25.36 14.28 12.89
CA MET A 154 -24.36 13.46 13.60
C MET A 154 -23.48 14.27 14.57
N GLY A 155 -23.76 15.57 14.75
CA GLY A 155 -23.00 16.48 15.59
C GLY A 155 -21.61 16.84 15.02
N ARG A 156 -21.40 16.67 13.71
CA ARG A 156 -20.17 17.02 13.01
C ARG A 156 -20.17 18.49 12.58
N THR A 157 -19.00 19.12 12.63
CA THR A 157 -18.84 20.48 12.07
C THR A 157 -18.82 20.42 10.55
N VAL A 158 -19.43 21.39 9.89
CA VAL A 158 -19.43 21.52 8.43
C VAL A 158 -19.18 22.96 8.04
N TYR A 159 -18.19 23.16 7.19
CA TYR A 159 -17.95 24.42 6.49
C TYR A 159 -18.07 24.18 4.98
N LEU A 160 -18.92 24.93 4.29
CA LEU A 160 -19.08 24.82 2.84
C LEU A 160 -18.41 26.00 2.17
N HIS A 161 -17.63 25.71 1.11
CA HIS A 161 -17.14 26.72 0.19
C HIS A 161 -18.20 27.03 -0.86
N ASP A 162 -18.43 28.31 -1.11
CA ASP A 162 -19.37 28.78 -2.14
C ASP A 162 -18.69 28.89 -3.51
N ASP A 163 -17.39 29.11 -3.52
CA ASP A 163 -16.57 29.27 -4.72
C ASP A 163 -15.39 28.29 -4.73
N TRP A 164 -15.15 27.67 -5.87
CA TRP A 164 -14.00 26.76 -6.08
C TRP A 164 -12.63 27.47 -6.09
N GLU A 165 -12.61 28.79 -6.24
CA GLU A 165 -11.40 29.61 -6.16
C GLU A 165 -11.03 30.00 -4.71
N GLU A 166 -11.87 29.69 -3.73
CA GLU A 166 -11.57 29.92 -2.34
C GLU A 166 -10.37 29.09 -1.85
N GLN A 167 -9.66 29.61 -0.86
CA GLN A 167 -8.58 28.85 -0.23
C GLN A 167 -9.17 27.80 0.71
N PRO A 168 -8.65 26.53 0.66
CA PRO A 168 -9.02 25.53 1.65
C PRO A 168 -8.69 25.99 3.07
N VAL A 169 -9.41 25.46 4.05
CA VAL A 169 -9.16 25.75 5.47
C VAL A 169 -7.96 24.96 5.93
N PHE A 170 -6.92 25.64 6.44
CA PHE A 170 -5.66 25.04 6.93
C PHE A 170 -5.46 25.15 8.44
N GLY A 171 -6.43 25.69 9.17
CA GLY A 171 -6.34 25.91 10.60
C GLY A 171 -7.70 25.83 11.27
N PRO A 172 -7.76 26.05 12.60
CA PRO A 172 -9.02 26.04 13.34
C PRO A 172 -10.02 27.05 12.76
N LEU A 173 -11.27 26.62 12.60
CA LEU A 173 -12.37 27.54 12.28
C LEU A 173 -12.57 28.55 13.43
N PRO A 174 -13.17 29.72 13.15
CA PRO A 174 -13.45 30.70 14.20
C PRO A 174 -14.20 30.09 15.40
N GLY A 175 -13.64 30.26 16.59
CA GLY A 175 -14.17 29.70 17.85
C GLY A 175 -13.84 28.23 18.11
N LYS A 176 -13.01 27.60 17.27
CA LYS A 176 -12.49 26.24 17.51
C LYS A 176 -11.04 26.31 18.00
N GLU A 177 -10.67 25.41 18.90
CA GLU A 177 -9.32 25.32 19.45
C GLU A 177 -8.36 24.54 18.54
N PHE A 178 -8.90 23.53 17.85
CA PHE A 178 -8.13 22.63 16.99
C PHE A 178 -8.62 22.67 15.56
N TYR A 179 -7.71 22.33 14.63
CA TYR A 179 -8.04 22.12 13.23
C TYR A 179 -8.92 20.87 13.08
N ASP A 180 -10.03 21.04 12.37
CA ASP A 180 -10.95 19.96 11.98
C ASP A 180 -11.09 20.02 10.45
N PRO A 181 -10.71 18.96 9.69
CA PRO A 181 -10.81 18.94 8.23
C PRO A 181 -12.28 18.76 7.77
N CYS A 182 -13.09 19.74 8.05
CA CYS A 182 -14.54 19.77 7.85
C CYS A 182 -15.01 20.76 6.77
N ASP A 183 -14.11 21.23 5.94
CA ASP A 183 -14.41 22.13 4.82
C ASP A 183 -14.65 21.33 3.52
N TYR A 184 -15.73 21.66 2.80
CA TYR A 184 -16.19 20.93 1.63
C TYR A 184 -16.40 21.87 0.44
N PHE A 185 -15.86 21.47 -0.73
CA PHE A 185 -16.08 22.16 -2.01
C PHE A 185 -17.19 21.51 -2.84
N GLY A 186 -17.63 20.32 -2.44
CA GLY A 186 -18.79 19.66 -3.03
C GLY A 186 -18.52 18.88 -4.30
N GLY A 187 -17.26 18.49 -4.56
CA GLY A 187 -16.99 17.46 -5.56
C GLY A 187 -17.63 16.14 -5.15
N ASP A 188 -18.15 15.39 -6.13
CA ASP A 188 -18.96 14.22 -5.87
C ASP A 188 -18.82 13.13 -6.96
N ILE A 189 -19.44 11.97 -6.75
CA ILE A 189 -19.40 10.85 -7.68
C ILE A 189 -20.01 11.23 -9.04
N GLU A 190 -21.06 12.05 -9.07
CA GLU A 190 -21.67 12.51 -10.31
C GLU A 190 -20.71 13.38 -11.12
N GLY A 191 -19.96 14.25 -10.44
CA GLY A 191 -18.91 15.04 -11.05
C GLY A 191 -17.80 14.17 -11.65
N ILE A 192 -17.40 13.10 -10.96
CA ILE A 192 -16.43 12.13 -11.51
C ILE A 192 -17.00 11.46 -12.75
N ILE A 193 -18.26 11.03 -12.72
CA ILE A 193 -18.96 10.42 -13.88
C ILE A 193 -18.92 11.37 -15.07
N SER A 194 -19.21 12.65 -14.86
CA SER A 194 -19.24 13.66 -15.93
C SER A 194 -17.88 13.84 -16.61
N LYS A 195 -16.78 13.50 -15.94
CA LYS A 195 -15.40 13.64 -16.43
C LYS A 195 -14.78 12.35 -17.00
N LEU A 196 -15.51 11.23 -17.00
CA LEU A 196 -14.95 9.95 -17.47
C LEU A 196 -14.48 10.00 -18.92
N ASP A 197 -15.17 10.71 -19.81
CA ASP A 197 -14.78 10.84 -21.21
C ASP A 197 -13.52 11.71 -21.37
N ASP A 198 -13.36 12.74 -20.55
CA ASP A 198 -12.16 13.56 -20.51
C ASP A 198 -10.96 12.75 -20.02
N LEU A 199 -11.13 12.00 -18.94
CA LEU A 199 -10.11 11.10 -18.40
C LEU A 199 -9.71 10.04 -19.42
N LYS A 200 -10.68 9.48 -20.14
CA LYS A 200 -10.40 8.52 -21.22
C LYS A 200 -9.59 9.13 -22.35
N ARG A 201 -9.89 10.36 -22.78
CA ARG A 201 -9.11 11.09 -23.81
C ARG A 201 -7.67 11.38 -23.36
N LEU A 202 -7.44 11.60 -22.08
CA LEU A 202 -6.10 11.75 -21.49
C LEU A 202 -5.33 10.41 -21.41
N GLY A 203 -5.95 9.29 -21.76
CA GLY A 203 -5.30 7.97 -21.71
C GLY A 203 -5.34 7.31 -20.32
N ILE A 204 -6.16 7.83 -19.39
CA ILE A 204 -6.32 7.22 -18.06
C ILE A 204 -6.99 5.85 -18.20
N SER A 205 -6.40 4.84 -17.62
CA SER A 205 -6.88 3.46 -17.59
C SER A 205 -7.33 3.01 -16.20
N CYS A 206 -6.98 3.77 -15.17
CA CYS A 206 -7.36 3.49 -13.80
C CYS A 206 -7.60 4.79 -13.04
N ILE A 207 -8.67 4.83 -12.25
CA ILE A 207 -8.95 5.88 -11.27
C ILE A 207 -8.72 5.28 -9.88
N TYR A 208 -7.86 5.91 -9.09
CA TYR A 208 -7.71 5.64 -7.66
C TYR A 208 -8.47 6.70 -6.88
N LEU A 209 -9.53 6.30 -6.17
CA LEU A 209 -10.31 7.21 -5.34
C LEU A 209 -9.78 7.22 -3.92
N ASN A 210 -9.43 8.40 -3.40
CA ASN A 210 -9.31 8.60 -1.96
C ASN A 210 -10.58 8.12 -1.26
N PRO A 211 -10.57 7.83 0.04
CA PRO A 211 -11.71 7.21 0.72
C PRO A 211 -13.04 7.88 0.40
N ILE A 212 -14.06 7.07 0.09
CA ILE A 212 -15.42 7.52 -0.21
C ILE A 212 -16.44 7.11 0.85
N GLY A 213 -16.01 6.29 1.82
CA GLY A 213 -16.85 5.85 2.92
C GLY A 213 -17.30 7.01 3.80
N GLU A 214 -18.44 6.84 4.46
CA GLU A 214 -18.92 7.81 5.44
C GLU A 214 -17.83 8.09 6.49
N ALA A 215 -17.57 9.37 6.78
CA ALA A 215 -16.57 9.81 7.74
C ALA A 215 -16.87 11.23 8.23
N ALA A 216 -16.29 11.64 9.35
CA ALA A 216 -16.47 12.99 9.88
C ALA A 216 -15.67 14.04 9.09
N SER A 217 -14.59 13.66 8.42
CA SER A 217 -13.70 14.59 7.70
C SER A 217 -13.91 14.60 6.19
N ASN A 218 -13.48 15.66 5.54
CA ASN A 218 -13.51 15.79 4.07
C ASN A 218 -12.58 14.77 3.37
N HIS A 219 -11.49 14.36 3.99
CA HIS A 219 -10.54 13.36 3.46
C HIS A 219 -10.98 11.90 3.71
N ARG A 220 -11.89 11.67 4.64
CA ARG A 220 -12.52 10.37 4.96
C ARG A 220 -11.57 9.25 5.44
N TYR A 221 -10.35 9.59 5.84
CA TYR A 221 -9.44 8.61 6.44
C TYR A 221 -9.87 8.17 7.85
N ASN A 222 -10.72 8.93 8.54
CA ASN A 222 -11.37 8.54 9.79
C ASN A 222 -12.75 7.91 9.52
N THR A 223 -12.77 6.81 8.80
CA THR A 223 -14.00 6.16 8.31
C THR A 223 -14.96 5.84 9.43
N SER A 224 -16.23 6.25 9.26
CA SER A 224 -17.33 5.97 10.19
C SER A 224 -18.15 4.75 9.78
N ASP A 225 -18.36 4.52 8.47
CA ASP A 225 -18.99 3.30 7.95
C ASP A 225 -18.38 2.91 6.59
N TYR A 226 -17.69 1.76 6.56
CA TYR A 226 -17.09 1.22 5.32
C TYR A 226 -18.11 0.76 4.29
N LYS A 227 -19.35 0.57 4.68
CA LYS A 227 -20.41 0.01 3.81
C LYS A 227 -21.28 1.08 3.16
N LYS A 228 -21.09 2.33 3.53
CA LYS A 228 -21.87 3.46 3.01
C LYS A 228 -20.97 4.50 2.39
N VAL A 229 -21.36 4.96 1.21
CA VAL A 229 -20.78 6.16 0.60
C VAL A 229 -21.23 7.38 1.41
N ASP A 230 -20.28 8.29 1.66
CA ASP A 230 -20.56 9.55 2.34
C ASP A 230 -21.62 10.37 1.59
N PRO A 231 -22.66 10.91 2.29
CA PRO A 231 -23.73 11.65 1.67
C PRO A 231 -23.31 12.91 0.89
N PHE A 232 -22.15 13.49 1.19
CA PHE A 232 -21.58 14.57 0.37
C PHE A 232 -21.18 14.09 -1.02
N LEU A 233 -20.76 12.85 -1.16
CA LEU A 233 -20.31 12.29 -2.43
C LEU A 233 -21.41 11.62 -3.24
N GLY A 234 -22.53 11.27 -2.61
CA GLY A 234 -23.62 10.53 -3.24
C GLY A 234 -24.14 9.41 -2.37
N ASN A 235 -24.33 8.24 -2.97
CA ASN A 235 -24.76 7.03 -2.31
C ASN A 235 -24.15 5.78 -2.99
N ASN A 236 -24.45 4.59 -2.45
CA ASN A 236 -23.93 3.33 -2.98
C ASN A 236 -24.36 3.05 -4.44
N GLU A 237 -25.55 3.44 -4.84
CA GLU A 237 -26.03 3.27 -6.23
C GLU A 237 -25.29 4.22 -7.18
N ASP A 238 -24.99 5.45 -6.76
CA ASP A 238 -24.16 6.37 -7.54
C ASP A 238 -22.75 5.79 -7.76
N PHE A 239 -22.15 5.18 -6.74
CA PHE A 239 -20.86 4.51 -6.87
C PHE A 239 -20.91 3.30 -7.80
N LYS A 240 -21.94 2.48 -7.69
CA LYS A 240 -22.16 1.34 -8.59
C LYS A 240 -22.30 1.81 -10.05
N ARG A 241 -23.01 2.91 -10.28
CA ARG A 241 -23.13 3.53 -11.61
C ARG A 241 -21.80 4.05 -12.12
N LEU A 242 -20.99 4.70 -11.28
CA LEU A 242 -19.64 5.10 -11.63
C LEU A 242 -18.80 3.91 -12.10
N CYS A 243 -18.79 2.81 -11.34
CA CYS A 243 -18.05 1.60 -11.71
C CYS A 243 -18.51 1.02 -13.06
N GLN A 244 -19.82 1.00 -13.32
CA GLN A 244 -20.36 0.52 -14.59
C GLN A 244 -19.90 1.42 -15.76
N LEU A 245 -20.08 2.74 -15.65
CA LEU A 245 -19.74 3.69 -16.71
C LEU A 245 -18.21 3.76 -16.95
N ALA A 246 -17.40 3.62 -15.91
CA ALA A 246 -15.96 3.51 -16.02
C ALA A 246 -15.54 2.24 -16.77
N LYS A 247 -16.17 1.09 -16.44
CA LYS A 247 -15.93 -0.18 -17.12
C LYS A 247 -16.24 -0.12 -18.62
N GLU A 248 -17.33 0.52 -19.02
CA GLU A 248 -17.70 0.74 -20.43
C GLU A 248 -16.60 1.50 -21.19
N ARG A 249 -15.87 2.37 -20.50
CA ARG A 249 -14.74 3.15 -21.03
C ARG A 249 -13.41 2.45 -20.85
N ARG A 250 -13.39 1.23 -20.34
CA ARG A 250 -12.16 0.48 -19.98
C ARG A 250 -11.28 1.24 -18.97
N ILE A 251 -11.92 1.92 -18.04
CA ILE A 251 -11.28 2.55 -16.89
C ILE A 251 -11.57 1.68 -15.66
N HIS A 252 -10.53 1.26 -14.97
CA HIS A 252 -10.63 0.54 -13.72
C HIS A 252 -10.80 1.52 -12.56
N VAL A 253 -11.51 1.09 -11.51
CA VAL A 253 -11.69 1.89 -10.29
C VAL A 253 -11.07 1.15 -9.12
N ILE A 254 -10.20 1.82 -8.38
CA ILE A 254 -9.60 1.34 -7.14
C ILE A 254 -10.07 2.26 -6.02
N LEU A 255 -10.49 1.67 -4.91
CA LEU A 255 -10.84 2.40 -3.70
C LEU A 255 -9.70 2.37 -2.70
N ASP A 256 -9.46 3.51 -2.05
CA ASP A 256 -8.63 3.58 -0.86
C ASP A 256 -9.37 2.93 0.33
N GLY A 257 -8.76 1.93 0.93
CA GLY A 257 -9.30 1.19 2.07
C GLY A 257 -8.48 1.45 3.33
N VAL A 258 -9.06 2.22 4.27
CA VAL A 258 -8.41 2.55 5.55
C VAL A 258 -8.80 1.50 6.59
N TYR A 259 -8.09 0.38 6.63
CA TYR A 259 -8.44 -0.75 7.52
C TYR A 259 -7.62 -0.80 8.81
N SER A 260 -6.65 0.10 9.00
CA SER A 260 -5.80 0.16 10.19
C SER A 260 -6.46 0.84 11.39
N HIS A 261 -7.48 1.66 11.16
CA HIS A 261 -8.23 2.41 12.19
C HIS A 261 -9.59 2.85 11.67
N THR A 262 -10.42 3.36 12.57
CA THR A 262 -11.72 3.97 12.26
C THR A 262 -11.82 5.36 12.89
N GLY A 263 -12.82 6.13 12.51
CA GLY A 263 -13.24 7.30 13.28
C GLY A 263 -13.77 6.89 14.67
N ASP A 264 -13.60 7.74 15.65
CA ASP A 264 -14.16 7.53 17.01
C ASP A 264 -15.69 7.59 17.03
N ASP A 265 -16.29 8.24 16.04
CA ASP A 265 -17.71 8.32 15.80
C ASP A 265 -18.25 7.23 14.87
N SER A 266 -17.42 6.23 14.52
CA SER A 266 -17.81 5.15 13.61
C SER A 266 -18.88 4.22 14.19
N VAL A 267 -19.64 3.56 13.34
CA VAL A 267 -20.58 2.49 13.74
C VAL A 267 -19.89 1.35 14.50
N TYR A 268 -18.59 1.17 14.27
CA TYR A 268 -17.78 0.11 14.89
C TYR A 268 -17.31 0.48 16.30
N PHE A 269 -16.93 1.74 16.52
CA PHE A 269 -16.44 2.23 17.82
C PHE A 269 -17.53 2.94 18.62
N ASN A 270 -18.34 3.78 17.98
CA ASN A 270 -19.51 4.47 18.49
C ASN A 270 -19.29 5.28 19.78
N LYS A 271 -18.13 5.96 19.91
CA LYS A 271 -17.82 6.72 21.13
C LYS A 271 -18.86 7.83 21.43
N LYS A 272 -19.41 8.44 20.36
CA LYS A 272 -20.40 9.51 20.50
C LYS A 272 -21.83 9.03 20.71
N GLY A 273 -22.08 7.71 20.62
CA GLY A 273 -23.43 7.13 20.81
C GLY A 273 -24.42 7.47 19.68
N ASN A 274 -23.91 7.74 18.49
CA ASN A 274 -24.72 8.11 17.33
C ASN A 274 -25.50 6.95 16.71
N TYR A 275 -25.18 5.70 17.09
CA TYR A 275 -25.79 4.48 16.54
C TYR A 275 -26.47 3.69 17.63
N GLU A 276 -27.62 3.08 17.30
CA GLU A 276 -28.39 2.24 18.24
C GLU A 276 -27.63 0.98 18.66
N GLU A 277 -26.92 0.33 17.70
CA GLU A 277 -26.08 -0.84 18.02
C GLU A 277 -24.85 -0.40 18.81
N PRO A 278 -24.50 -1.12 19.91
CA PRO A 278 -23.30 -0.80 20.67
C PRO A 278 -22.02 -1.02 19.84
N GLY A 279 -21.19 0.02 19.75
CA GLY A 279 -19.83 -0.10 19.24
C GLY A 279 -18.86 -0.58 20.32
N ALA A 280 -17.59 -0.75 19.95
CA ALA A 280 -16.56 -1.24 20.88
C ALA A 280 -16.38 -0.36 22.13
N TYR A 281 -16.64 0.94 22.03
CA TYR A 281 -16.52 1.88 23.14
C TYR A 281 -17.53 1.62 24.27
N GLN A 282 -18.70 1.05 23.95
CA GLN A 282 -19.72 0.70 24.94
C GLN A 282 -19.39 -0.56 25.74
N GLY A 283 -18.40 -1.35 25.31
CA GLY A 283 -17.90 -2.47 26.09
C GLY A 283 -17.88 -3.83 25.37
N LYS A 284 -17.57 -4.86 26.14
CA LYS A 284 -17.31 -6.22 25.63
C LYS A 284 -18.50 -6.92 24.98
N GLU A 285 -19.70 -6.43 25.18
CA GLU A 285 -20.92 -6.95 24.56
C GLU A 285 -21.01 -6.57 23.07
N SER A 286 -20.22 -5.61 22.62
CA SER A 286 -20.15 -5.24 21.22
C SER A 286 -19.42 -6.31 20.41
N LYS A 287 -20.02 -6.70 19.27
CA LYS A 287 -19.39 -7.60 18.28
C LYS A 287 -18.09 -7.05 17.67
N TYR A 288 -17.80 -5.78 17.91
CA TYR A 288 -16.62 -5.08 17.41
C TYR A 288 -15.54 -4.87 18.49
N TYR A 289 -15.79 -5.32 19.74
CA TYR A 289 -14.87 -5.05 20.84
C TYR A 289 -13.43 -5.52 20.55
N ASP A 290 -13.29 -6.73 20.02
CA ASP A 290 -11.99 -7.35 19.70
C ASP A 290 -11.28 -6.75 18.47
N TRP A 291 -11.90 -5.76 17.81
CA TRP A 291 -11.26 -5.01 16.72
C TRP A 291 -10.33 -3.92 17.24
N TYR A 292 -10.41 -3.59 18.52
CA TYR A 292 -9.72 -2.46 19.13
C TYR A 292 -8.89 -2.87 20.33
N ASP A 293 -7.77 -2.19 20.53
CA ASP A 293 -6.92 -2.36 21.69
C ASP A 293 -7.36 -1.43 22.82
N PHE A 294 -7.71 -2.04 23.95
CA PHE A 294 -8.01 -1.33 25.19
C PHE A 294 -6.88 -1.51 26.20
N ASN A 295 -6.58 -0.45 26.98
CA ASN A 295 -5.68 -0.52 28.12
C ASN A 295 -6.40 -1.14 29.32
N GLY A 296 -5.62 -1.59 30.32
CA GLY A 296 -6.19 -2.20 31.52
C GLY A 296 -7.04 -1.26 32.40
N ASP A 297 -6.93 0.05 32.20
CA ASP A 297 -7.73 1.09 32.86
C ASP A 297 -9.02 1.45 32.08
N GLY A 298 -9.31 0.77 30.97
CA GLY A 298 -10.48 1.00 30.14
C GLY A 298 -10.32 2.10 29.09
N THR A 299 -9.16 2.75 29.02
CA THR A 299 -8.84 3.65 27.91
C THR A 299 -8.48 2.82 26.66
N TYR A 300 -8.59 3.43 25.48
CA TYR A 300 -8.28 2.77 24.22
C TYR A 300 -6.98 3.32 23.61
N LYS A 301 -6.34 2.52 22.76
CA LYS A 301 -5.19 2.96 21.98
C LYS A 301 -5.65 3.72 20.75
N SER A 302 -5.20 4.95 20.59
CA SER A 302 -5.45 5.72 19.37
C SER A 302 -4.28 5.56 18.38
N TRP A 303 -4.58 5.65 17.08
CA TRP A 303 -3.59 5.48 16.01
C TRP A 303 -2.44 6.51 16.08
N TRP A 304 -2.76 7.74 16.41
CA TRP A 304 -1.80 8.84 16.49
C TRP A 304 -1.42 9.23 17.91
N GLY A 305 -1.92 8.53 18.94
CA GLY A 305 -1.71 8.91 20.34
C GLY A 305 -2.54 10.12 20.79
N PHE A 306 -3.60 10.45 20.07
CA PHE A 306 -4.55 11.53 20.40
C PHE A 306 -5.79 11.02 21.12
#